data_60fe1be0a6fb20723869da2c20765052
#
_entry.id   60fe1be0a6fb20723869da2c20765052
#
_cell.length_a   1.000
_cell.length_b   1.000
_cell.length_c   1.000
_cell.angle_alpha   90.00
_cell.angle_beta   90.00
_cell.angle_gamma   90.00
#
_symmetry.space_group_name_H-M   'P 1'
#
loop_
_entity.id
_entity.type
_entity.pdbx_description
1 polymer ?
#
loop_
_entity_poly.entity_id
_entity_poly.type
_entity_poly.pdbx_seq_one_letter_code
_entity_poly.pdbx_strand_id
1 'polypeptide(L)'
;MIYLDNAATTFPKPECVYTAMDSFARHAAVNAGRGAYRAAREAGEMIRETREKLISLADAREQAQVVLAPSVTVAINQIIHGLTWTEQSVAYVSPYEHNAVLRPLEQLRKKIGFTVLELPLAEDLSVDLAETERMFAELPPTFVAVSAVSNVTGYILPAEKIFRMAKKYKAFTLLDGAQAVGLLKLHFAALRADALTFAGHKTLYGPFGIAGFYLKNGVDLNILLSGGTGSQSESLEMPRTIPGKLECASKDTVAICGLHAALDWLPSAHTLQREKELTAYLMERLPTVDGLTLYCAPDETCQAGIVSMNLEGFSCGEAAAILDAKYDIAVRAGHHCAALIHRHLNDAPCKGTIRVSMGYFTETGEIDLLLEALRSIRREDLKNVDLEALRGLC
;
A
#
# COMPACT_ATOMS: atom_id res chain seq x y z
N MET A 1 5.63 -24.29 3.73
CA MET A 1 5.66 -22.88 4.23
C MET A 1 4.26 -22.35 4.29
N ILE A 2 3.82 -21.95 5.46
CA ILE A 2 2.57 -21.20 5.69
C ILE A 2 2.89 -19.72 5.49
N TYR A 3 2.22 -19.07 4.53
CA TYR A 3 2.54 -17.69 4.17
C TYR A 3 1.49 -16.71 4.67
N LEU A 4 1.83 -15.94 5.71
CA LEU A 4 0.97 -14.96 6.37
C LEU A 4 1.55 -13.52 6.33
N ASP A 5 2.34 -13.19 5.30
CA ASP A 5 2.87 -11.84 5.05
C ASP A 5 2.33 -11.20 3.76
N ASN A 6 1.03 -11.41 3.47
CA ASN A 6 0.38 -10.92 2.25
C ASN A 6 0.34 -9.38 2.15
N ALA A 7 0.41 -8.66 3.27
CA ALA A 7 0.51 -7.19 3.26
C ALA A 7 1.86 -6.66 2.75
N ALA A 8 2.93 -7.48 2.73
CA ALA A 8 4.17 -7.14 2.05
C ALA A 8 4.04 -7.37 0.54
N THR A 9 3.57 -8.54 0.14
CA THR A 9 3.19 -8.90 -1.22
C THR A 9 2.27 -10.12 -1.14
N THR A 10 1.22 -10.21 -1.95
CA THR A 10 0.39 -11.41 -1.98
C THR A 10 1.16 -12.59 -2.58
N PHE A 11 1.04 -13.76 -1.96
CA PHE A 11 1.64 -15.02 -2.44
C PHE A 11 0.79 -16.22 -2.00
N PRO A 12 0.54 -17.20 -2.93
CA PRO A 12 0.89 -17.17 -4.35
C PRO A 12 0.08 -16.12 -5.13
N LYS A 13 0.44 -15.88 -6.39
CA LYS A 13 -0.41 -15.14 -7.33
C LYS A 13 -1.40 -16.11 -7.97
N PRO A 14 -2.53 -15.61 -8.52
CA PRO A 14 -3.41 -16.42 -9.36
C PRO A 14 -2.63 -17.02 -10.53
N GLU A 15 -2.91 -18.28 -10.88
CA GLU A 15 -2.19 -19.00 -11.95
C GLU A 15 -2.23 -18.27 -13.29
N CYS A 16 -3.33 -17.57 -13.58
CA CYS A 16 -3.46 -16.76 -14.79
C CYS A 16 -2.37 -15.65 -14.89
N VAL A 17 -1.88 -15.16 -13.76
CA VAL A 17 -0.81 -14.14 -13.72
C VAL A 17 0.52 -14.76 -14.17
N TYR A 18 0.89 -15.92 -13.61
CA TYR A 18 2.12 -16.62 -13.98
C TYR A 18 2.09 -17.03 -15.46
N THR A 19 0.99 -17.64 -15.90
CA THR A 19 0.81 -18.09 -17.28
C THR A 19 0.86 -16.93 -18.27
N ALA A 20 0.21 -15.81 -17.98
CA ALA A 20 0.21 -14.63 -18.84
C ALA A 20 1.63 -14.04 -18.95
N MET A 21 2.34 -13.91 -17.84
CA MET A 21 3.70 -13.37 -17.82
C MET A 21 4.67 -14.26 -18.60
N ASP A 22 4.68 -15.57 -18.37
CA ASP A 22 5.56 -16.50 -19.07
C ASP A 22 5.30 -16.49 -20.58
N SER A 23 4.03 -16.62 -20.97
CA SER A 23 3.63 -16.59 -22.38
C SER A 23 4.02 -15.27 -23.05
N PHE A 24 3.72 -14.15 -22.42
CA PHE A 24 4.05 -12.83 -22.96
C PHE A 24 5.54 -12.62 -23.07
N ALA A 25 6.32 -13.00 -22.05
CA ALA A 25 7.77 -12.88 -22.03
C ALA A 25 8.44 -13.65 -23.19
N ARG A 26 7.91 -14.83 -23.53
CA ARG A 26 8.46 -15.68 -24.61
C ARG A 26 8.08 -15.23 -26.01
N HIS A 27 6.88 -14.67 -26.20
CA HIS A 27 6.31 -14.52 -27.53
C HIS A 27 5.99 -13.07 -27.94
N ALA A 28 5.86 -12.12 -26.97
CA ALA A 28 5.32 -10.79 -27.23
C ALA A 28 5.98 -9.63 -26.45
N ALA A 29 7.02 -9.90 -25.65
CA ALA A 29 7.68 -8.86 -24.83
C ALA A 29 8.55 -7.93 -25.67
N VAL A 30 7.90 -7.03 -26.41
CA VAL A 30 8.52 -5.99 -27.22
C VAL A 30 8.25 -4.61 -26.62
N ASN A 31 9.02 -3.60 -27.05
CA ASN A 31 8.82 -2.23 -26.61
C ASN A 31 7.50 -1.68 -27.15
N ALA A 32 6.56 -1.39 -26.27
CA ALA A 32 5.26 -0.86 -26.60
C ALA A 32 5.36 0.58 -27.16
N GLY A 33 4.60 0.85 -28.21
CA GLY A 33 4.39 2.21 -28.73
C GLY A 33 5.52 2.81 -29.59
N ARG A 34 6.64 2.11 -29.82
CA ARG A 34 7.75 2.61 -30.66
C ARG A 34 7.90 1.94 -32.00
N GLY A 35 7.15 0.88 -32.29
CA GLY A 35 7.22 0.13 -33.56
C GLY A 35 5.91 0.18 -34.32
N ALA A 36 6.00 0.32 -35.65
CA ALA A 36 4.83 0.21 -36.52
C ALA A 36 4.39 -1.25 -36.76
N TYR A 37 5.09 -2.23 -36.20
CA TYR A 37 4.77 -3.66 -36.31
C TYR A 37 3.70 -4.11 -35.31
N ARG A 38 3.03 -5.22 -35.64
CA ARG A 38 1.85 -5.72 -34.93
C ARG A 38 2.08 -5.90 -33.43
N ALA A 39 3.14 -6.59 -33.04
CA ALA A 39 3.40 -6.86 -31.61
C ALA A 39 3.58 -5.59 -30.77
N ALA A 40 4.21 -4.52 -31.31
CA ALA A 40 4.34 -3.25 -30.59
C ALA A 40 2.98 -2.54 -30.38
N ARG A 41 2.06 -2.66 -31.36
CA ARG A 41 0.70 -2.13 -31.23
C ARG A 41 -0.10 -2.92 -30.20
N GLU A 42 -0.03 -4.27 -30.23
CA GLU A 42 -0.69 -5.16 -29.27
C GLU A 42 -0.20 -4.91 -27.85
N ALA A 43 1.12 -4.72 -27.63
CA ALA A 43 1.67 -4.35 -26.33
C ALA A 43 1.17 -2.96 -25.86
N GLY A 44 1.07 -2.00 -26.77
CA GLY A 44 0.49 -0.68 -26.48
C GLY A 44 -0.98 -0.75 -26.10
N GLU A 45 -1.75 -1.56 -26.80
CA GLU A 45 -3.17 -1.80 -26.53
C GLU A 45 -3.37 -2.45 -25.16
N MET A 46 -2.62 -3.50 -24.80
CA MET A 46 -2.65 -4.11 -23.47
C MET A 46 -2.39 -3.08 -22.36
N ILE A 47 -1.43 -2.16 -22.54
CA ILE A 47 -1.19 -1.10 -21.56
C ILE A 47 -2.40 -0.18 -21.44
N ARG A 48 -3.04 0.19 -22.54
CA ARG A 48 -4.24 1.03 -22.56
C ARG A 48 -5.39 0.35 -21.83
N GLU A 49 -5.67 -0.92 -22.15
CA GLU A 49 -6.70 -1.72 -21.50
C GLU A 49 -6.45 -1.91 -20.00
N THR A 50 -5.19 -2.10 -19.59
CA THR A 50 -4.82 -2.17 -18.17
C THR A 50 -5.21 -0.90 -17.43
N ARG A 51 -4.98 0.30 -18.03
CA ARG A 51 -5.45 1.56 -17.44
C ARG A 51 -6.97 1.64 -17.36
N GLU A 52 -7.68 1.20 -18.38
CA GLU A 52 -9.15 1.20 -18.38
C GLU A 52 -9.74 0.29 -17.32
N LYS A 53 -9.14 -0.89 -17.12
CA LYS A 53 -9.50 -1.79 -16.01
C LYS A 53 -9.27 -1.13 -14.65
N LEU A 54 -8.13 -0.48 -14.46
CA LEU A 54 -7.85 0.28 -13.23
C LEU A 54 -8.86 1.43 -13.03
N ILE A 55 -9.14 2.23 -14.06
CA ILE A 55 -10.16 3.28 -14.01
C ILE A 55 -11.52 2.73 -13.58
N SER A 56 -11.92 1.59 -14.15
CA SER A 56 -13.19 0.94 -13.81
C SER A 56 -13.20 0.42 -12.37
N LEU A 57 -12.07 -0.10 -11.87
CA LEU A 57 -11.93 -0.65 -10.53
C LEU A 57 -12.17 0.39 -9.43
N ALA A 58 -11.76 1.64 -9.65
CA ALA A 58 -11.94 2.74 -8.70
C ALA A 58 -13.12 3.66 -9.05
N ASP A 59 -13.97 3.27 -10.01
CA ASP A 59 -15.07 4.10 -10.53
C ASP A 59 -14.63 5.54 -10.83
N ALA A 60 -13.48 5.66 -11.53
CA ALA A 60 -12.78 6.92 -11.78
C ALA A 60 -12.97 7.47 -13.20
N ARG A 61 -13.91 6.90 -13.99
CA ARG A 61 -14.16 7.29 -15.38
C ARG A 61 -14.49 8.79 -15.46
N GLU A 62 -13.87 9.48 -16.41
CA GLU A 62 -14.00 10.93 -16.62
C GLU A 62 -13.51 11.81 -15.45
N GLN A 63 -12.99 11.22 -14.38
CA GLN A 63 -12.59 11.95 -13.18
C GLN A 63 -11.08 11.94 -12.95
N ALA A 64 -10.41 10.89 -13.37
CA ALA A 64 -8.98 10.74 -13.18
C ALA A 64 -8.31 10.06 -14.37
N GLN A 65 -7.00 10.24 -14.46
CA GLN A 65 -6.10 9.50 -15.34
C GLN A 65 -5.20 8.59 -14.52
N VAL A 66 -4.84 7.44 -15.08
CA VAL A 66 -3.90 6.51 -14.45
C VAL A 66 -2.50 6.76 -14.98
N VAL A 67 -1.58 7.01 -14.06
CA VAL A 67 -0.13 7.09 -14.29
C VAL A 67 0.51 5.82 -13.74
N LEU A 68 1.24 5.09 -14.58
CA LEU A 68 1.95 3.87 -14.18
C LEU A 68 3.36 4.21 -13.69
N ALA A 69 3.80 3.48 -12.67
CA ALA A 69 5.11 3.63 -12.05
C ALA A 69 5.68 2.24 -11.68
N PRO A 70 7.00 2.09 -11.54
CA PRO A 70 7.58 0.79 -11.17
C PRO A 70 7.31 0.38 -9.73
N SER A 71 6.94 1.32 -8.85
CA SER A 71 6.57 1.05 -7.46
C SER A 71 5.73 2.20 -6.88
N VAL A 72 4.99 1.91 -5.80
CA VAL A 72 4.25 2.95 -5.04
C VAL A 72 5.19 4.03 -4.51
N THR A 73 6.40 3.65 -4.09
CA THR A 73 7.40 4.62 -3.63
C THR A 73 7.74 5.64 -4.71
N VAL A 74 7.95 5.20 -5.96
CA VAL A 74 8.18 6.11 -7.09
C VAL A 74 6.93 6.96 -7.36
N ALA A 75 5.74 6.36 -7.37
CA ALA A 75 4.47 7.05 -7.57
C ALA A 75 4.27 8.17 -6.54
N ILE A 76 4.46 7.89 -5.25
CA ILE A 76 4.33 8.87 -4.17
C ILE A 76 5.39 9.97 -4.30
N ASN A 77 6.64 9.63 -4.64
CA ASN A 77 7.67 10.63 -4.88
C ASN A 77 7.31 11.55 -6.06
N GLN A 78 6.76 11.01 -7.16
CA GLN A 78 6.29 11.82 -8.28
C GLN A 78 5.20 12.81 -7.84
N ILE A 79 4.26 12.38 -7.01
CA ILE A 79 3.20 13.24 -6.48
C ILE A 79 3.79 14.31 -5.57
N ILE A 80 4.51 13.92 -4.51
CA ILE A 80 5.00 14.84 -3.48
C ILE A 80 6.00 15.85 -4.06
N HIS A 81 6.97 15.42 -4.85
CA HIS A 81 7.94 16.31 -5.48
C HIS A 81 7.35 17.09 -6.67
N GLY A 82 6.26 16.61 -7.25
CA GLY A 82 5.53 17.29 -8.32
C GLY A 82 4.71 18.49 -7.84
N LEU A 83 4.45 18.60 -6.54
CA LEU A 83 3.75 19.73 -5.94
C LEU A 83 4.70 20.92 -5.70
N THR A 84 4.13 22.12 -5.65
CA THR A 84 4.86 23.32 -5.25
C THR A 84 4.79 23.50 -3.74
N TRP A 85 5.95 23.53 -3.10
CA TRP A 85 6.09 23.71 -1.67
C TRP A 85 6.75 25.06 -1.35
N THR A 86 6.29 25.72 -0.28
CA THR A 86 6.86 26.95 0.27
C THR A 86 7.01 26.78 1.78
N GLU A 87 7.73 27.67 2.44
CA GLU A 87 7.85 27.71 3.90
C GLU A 87 6.48 27.82 4.62
N GLN A 88 5.48 28.41 3.96
CA GLN A 88 4.12 28.56 4.46
C GLN A 88 3.25 27.32 4.24
N SER A 89 3.74 26.32 3.52
CA SER A 89 2.99 25.09 3.31
C SER A 89 2.79 24.34 4.63
N VAL A 90 1.61 23.71 4.77
CA VAL A 90 1.26 22.90 5.93
C VAL A 90 0.80 21.54 5.45
N ALA A 91 1.55 20.50 5.78
CA ALA A 91 1.24 19.13 5.48
C ALA A 91 0.71 18.40 6.71
N TYR A 92 -0.43 17.74 6.59
CA TYR A 92 -0.93 16.81 7.59
C TYR A 92 -0.80 15.38 7.08
N VAL A 93 -0.35 14.48 7.94
CA VAL A 93 -0.20 13.06 7.65
C VAL A 93 -0.92 12.24 8.71
N SER A 94 -1.54 11.13 8.32
CA SER A 94 -2.04 10.21 9.35
C SER A 94 -0.87 9.53 10.07
N PRO A 95 -0.98 9.20 11.36
CA PRO A 95 0.03 8.41 12.05
C PRO A 95 0.25 7.02 11.42
N TYR A 96 -0.68 6.57 10.58
CA TYR A 96 -0.64 5.28 9.90
C TYR A 96 0.13 5.30 8.56
N GLU A 97 0.79 6.43 8.20
CA GLU A 97 1.47 6.55 6.92
C GLU A 97 2.69 5.66 6.81
N HIS A 98 2.80 5.04 5.63
CA HIS A 98 4.01 4.31 5.25
C HIS A 98 5.19 5.28 5.00
N ASN A 99 6.42 4.81 5.23
CA ASN A 99 7.66 5.56 4.97
C ASN A 99 7.79 6.08 3.53
N ALA A 100 7.06 5.51 2.58
CA ALA A 100 7.01 6.01 1.21
C ALA A 100 6.39 7.42 1.12
N VAL A 101 5.50 7.79 2.07
CA VAL A 101 4.95 9.14 2.24
C VAL A 101 5.84 9.98 3.13
N LEU A 102 6.23 9.44 4.30
CA LEU A 102 6.91 10.21 5.34
C LEU A 102 8.31 10.68 4.94
N ARG A 103 9.10 9.80 4.31
CA ARG A 103 10.51 10.10 3.98
C ARG A 103 10.66 11.19 2.91
N PRO A 104 9.92 11.20 1.78
CA PRO A 104 10.00 12.32 0.83
C PRO A 104 9.49 13.63 1.42
N LEU A 105 8.42 13.61 2.25
CA LEU A 105 7.97 14.80 2.96
C LEU A 105 9.03 15.36 3.90
N GLU A 106 9.67 14.50 4.70
CA GLU A 106 10.73 14.91 5.62
C GLU A 106 11.95 15.45 4.88
N GLN A 107 12.31 14.86 3.74
CA GLN A 107 13.39 15.34 2.89
C GLN A 107 13.10 16.76 2.37
N LEU A 108 11.89 17.00 1.86
CA LEU A 108 11.46 18.32 1.40
C LEU A 108 11.34 19.32 2.55
N ARG A 109 10.78 18.90 3.70
CA ARG A 109 10.67 19.74 4.89
C ARG A 109 12.03 20.27 5.34
N LYS A 110 13.05 19.42 5.39
CA LYS A 110 14.43 19.81 5.72
C LYS A 110 15.02 20.82 4.73
N LYS A 111 14.62 20.75 3.46
CA LYS A 111 15.13 21.62 2.40
C LYS A 111 14.40 22.97 2.32
N ILE A 112 13.09 22.98 2.59
CA ILE A 112 12.22 24.14 2.34
C ILE A 112 11.78 24.81 3.63
N GLY A 113 11.61 24.05 4.74
CA GLY A 113 11.23 24.60 6.04
C GLY A 113 9.74 24.60 6.36
N PHE A 114 8.89 23.94 5.56
CA PHE A 114 7.44 23.89 5.80
C PHE A 114 7.06 23.04 7.03
N THR A 115 5.81 23.19 7.48
CA THR A 115 5.29 22.48 8.66
C THR A 115 4.72 21.11 8.27
N VAL A 116 5.05 20.06 9.05
CA VAL A 116 4.43 18.73 8.96
C VAL A 116 3.82 18.38 10.31
N LEU A 117 2.55 18.02 10.35
CA LEU A 117 1.78 17.67 11.54
C LEU A 117 1.14 16.28 11.38
N GLU A 118 1.05 15.56 12.49
CA GLU A 118 0.29 14.31 12.56
C GLU A 118 -1.19 14.62 12.81
N LEU A 119 -2.10 13.86 12.16
CA LEU A 119 -3.50 13.87 12.53
C LEU A 119 -3.68 13.26 13.92
N PRO A 120 -4.56 13.84 14.75
CA PRO A 120 -4.74 13.39 16.13
C PRO A 120 -5.44 12.03 16.17
N LEU A 121 -5.08 11.23 17.18
CA LEU A 121 -5.75 9.97 17.50
C LEU A 121 -6.54 10.09 18.81
N ALA A 122 -7.69 9.43 18.87
CA ALA A 122 -8.42 9.16 20.09
C ALA A 122 -7.76 8.06 20.92
N GLU A 123 -8.24 7.78 22.12
CA GLU A 123 -7.68 6.76 23.04
C GLU A 123 -7.71 5.35 22.43
N ASP A 124 -8.71 5.05 21.60
CA ASP A 124 -8.87 3.79 20.88
C ASP A 124 -8.03 3.69 19.60
N LEU A 125 -7.16 4.68 19.36
CA LEU A 125 -6.32 4.85 18.16
C LEU A 125 -7.09 5.14 16.87
N SER A 126 -8.40 5.42 16.92
CA SER A 126 -9.11 5.99 15.78
C SER A 126 -8.64 7.42 15.51
N VAL A 127 -8.78 7.88 14.25
CA VAL A 127 -8.50 9.30 13.94
C VAL A 127 -9.57 10.16 14.62
N ASP A 128 -9.16 11.09 15.48
CA ASP A 128 -10.07 12.08 16.10
C ASP A 128 -10.48 13.12 15.05
N LEU A 129 -11.68 12.93 14.49
CA LEU A 129 -12.20 13.82 13.45
C LEU A 129 -12.56 15.21 13.95
N ALA A 130 -12.99 15.34 15.23
CA ALA A 130 -13.36 16.63 15.80
C ALA A 130 -12.10 17.48 16.03
N GLU A 131 -11.08 16.88 16.63
CA GLU A 131 -9.80 17.54 16.81
C GLU A 131 -9.10 17.82 15.47
N THR A 132 -9.22 16.92 14.48
CA THR A 132 -8.72 17.15 13.11
C THR A 132 -9.35 18.40 12.50
N GLU A 133 -10.69 18.57 12.63
CA GLU A 133 -11.38 19.75 12.11
C GLU A 133 -10.92 21.03 12.81
N ARG A 134 -10.70 20.99 14.13
CA ARG A 134 -10.17 22.10 14.91
C ARG A 134 -8.76 22.47 14.44
N MET A 135 -7.86 21.50 14.31
CA MET A 135 -6.50 21.73 13.84
C MET A 135 -6.45 22.34 12.43
N PHE A 136 -7.33 21.88 11.52
CA PHE A 136 -7.41 22.44 10.17
C PHE A 136 -7.94 23.89 10.17
N ALA A 137 -8.80 24.23 11.12
CA ALA A 137 -9.28 25.62 11.27
C ALA A 137 -8.21 26.55 11.82
N GLU A 138 -7.40 26.08 12.76
CA GLU A 138 -6.31 26.85 13.37
C GLU A 138 -5.12 27.02 12.43
N LEU A 139 -4.72 25.94 11.75
CA LEU A 139 -3.62 25.92 10.81
C LEU A 139 -4.03 25.21 9.51
N PRO A 140 -4.58 25.95 8.53
CA PRO A 140 -5.16 25.38 7.32
C PRO A 140 -4.18 24.52 6.52
N PRO A 141 -4.56 23.28 6.15
CA PRO A 141 -3.71 22.40 5.35
C PRO A 141 -3.53 22.90 3.91
N THR A 142 -2.32 22.73 3.38
CA THR A 142 -2.06 22.77 1.93
C THR A 142 -1.97 21.38 1.32
N PHE A 143 -1.63 20.39 2.16
CA PHE A 143 -1.50 18.99 1.78
C PHE A 143 -1.99 18.09 2.91
N VAL A 144 -2.71 17.01 2.56
CA VAL A 144 -3.14 15.98 3.51
C VAL A 144 -2.90 14.61 2.89
N ALA A 145 -2.14 13.74 3.57
CA ALA A 145 -1.94 12.36 3.20
C ALA A 145 -2.60 11.41 4.20
N VAL A 146 -3.31 10.42 3.70
CA VAL A 146 -3.97 9.38 4.50
C VAL A 146 -3.77 8.03 3.83
N SER A 147 -3.32 7.02 4.58
CA SER A 147 -3.38 5.63 4.16
C SER A 147 -4.83 5.15 4.19
N ALA A 148 -5.31 4.53 3.13
CA ALA A 148 -6.68 4.01 3.09
C ALA A 148 -6.87 2.85 4.07
N VAL A 149 -5.83 2.01 4.21
CA VAL A 149 -5.76 0.89 5.16
C VAL A 149 -4.38 0.87 5.79
N SER A 150 -4.33 0.82 7.11
CA SER A 150 -3.09 0.66 7.85
C SER A 150 -2.42 -0.67 7.52
N ASN A 151 -1.17 -0.63 7.08
CA ASN A 151 -0.37 -1.82 6.86
C ASN A 151 0.20 -2.43 8.18
N VAL A 152 -0.18 -1.87 9.32
CA VAL A 152 0.18 -2.37 10.66
C VAL A 152 -1.02 -3.00 11.34
N THR A 153 -2.09 -2.25 11.53
CA THR A 153 -3.25 -2.67 12.33
C THR A 153 -4.44 -3.16 11.51
N GLY A 154 -4.38 -3.00 10.17
CA GLY A 154 -5.53 -3.30 9.30
C GLY A 154 -6.67 -2.28 9.40
N TYR A 155 -6.50 -1.18 10.13
CA TYR A 155 -7.51 -0.14 10.25
C TYR A 155 -7.81 0.51 8.90
N ILE A 156 -9.08 0.51 8.50
CA ILE A 156 -9.61 1.23 7.34
C ILE A 156 -9.91 2.66 7.78
N LEU A 157 -9.06 3.61 7.40
CA LEU A 157 -9.15 4.99 7.87
C LEU A 157 -10.34 5.73 7.24
N PRO A 158 -10.93 6.72 7.95
CA PRO A 158 -12.07 7.51 7.46
C PRO A 158 -11.62 8.62 6.49
N ALA A 159 -10.85 8.25 5.44
CA ALA A 159 -10.20 9.18 4.51
C ALA A 159 -11.19 10.15 3.85
N GLU A 160 -12.38 9.68 3.46
CA GLU A 160 -13.41 10.54 2.86
C GLU A 160 -13.80 11.69 3.79
N LYS A 161 -13.99 11.41 5.10
CA LYS A 161 -14.35 12.44 6.08
C LYS A 161 -13.22 13.45 6.26
N ILE A 162 -11.98 12.98 6.36
CA ILE A 162 -10.78 13.82 6.51
C ILE A 162 -10.60 14.70 5.28
N PHE A 163 -10.70 14.13 4.08
CA PHE A 163 -10.52 14.89 2.84
C PHE A 163 -11.65 15.89 2.60
N ARG A 164 -12.88 15.57 3.03
CA ARG A 164 -14.00 16.54 2.99
C ARG A 164 -13.70 17.79 3.81
N MET A 165 -13.08 17.65 4.97
CA MET A 165 -12.64 18.78 5.79
C MET A 165 -11.46 19.53 5.13
N ALA A 166 -10.45 18.81 4.66
CA ALA A 166 -9.29 19.40 3.98
C ALA A 166 -9.67 20.21 2.73
N LYS A 167 -10.68 19.76 1.97
CA LYS A 167 -11.17 20.46 0.76
C LYS A 167 -11.81 21.82 1.05
N LYS A 168 -12.24 22.10 2.29
CA LYS A 168 -12.67 23.44 2.67
C LYS A 168 -11.54 24.49 2.52
N TYR A 169 -10.29 24.02 2.63
CA TYR A 169 -9.06 24.83 2.54
C TYR A 169 -8.32 24.66 1.20
N LYS A 170 -8.91 23.96 0.23
CA LYS A 170 -8.33 23.65 -1.08
C LYS A 170 -7.03 22.83 -1.01
N ALA A 171 -6.83 22.10 0.08
CA ALA A 171 -5.66 21.24 0.25
C ALA A 171 -5.56 20.19 -0.85
N PHE A 172 -4.35 19.87 -1.28
CA PHE A 172 -4.09 18.68 -2.08
C PHE A 172 -4.24 17.44 -1.18
N THR A 173 -4.96 16.43 -1.66
CA THR A 173 -5.26 15.21 -0.89
C THR A 173 -4.69 13.98 -1.58
N LEU A 174 -3.82 13.27 -0.87
CA LEU A 174 -3.20 12.01 -1.29
C LEU A 174 -3.76 10.85 -0.48
N LEU A 175 -4.38 9.90 -1.14
CA LEU A 175 -4.78 8.62 -0.54
C LEU A 175 -3.75 7.55 -0.93
N ASP A 176 -3.04 7.00 0.07
CA ASP A 176 -2.23 5.81 -0.17
C ASP A 176 -3.15 4.57 -0.17
N GLY A 177 -3.43 4.09 -1.37
CA GLY A 177 -4.29 2.94 -1.62
C GLY A 177 -3.54 1.61 -1.76
N ALA A 178 -2.26 1.54 -1.38
CA ALA A 178 -1.43 0.35 -1.56
C ALA A 178 -1.99 -0.93 -0.89
N GLN A 179 -2.79 -0.78 0.16
CA GLN A 179 -3.47 -1.87 0.87
C GLN A 179 -4.99 -1.89 0.61
N ALA A 180 -5.50 -1.07 -0.32
CA ALA A 180 -6.93 -0.87 -0.49
C ALA A 180 -7.43 -1.08 -1.92
N VAL A 181 -6.67 -0.61 -2.93
CA VAL A 181 -7.09 -0.72 -4.34
C VAL A 181 -7.11 -2.19 -4.75
N GLY A 182 -8.28 -2.67 -5.18
CA GLY A 182 -8.51 -4.08 -5.48
C GLY A 182 -9.11 -4.88 -4.32
N LEU A 183 -9.02 -4.38 -3.09
CA LEU A 183 -9.63 -4.97 -1.91
C LEU A 183 -10.95 -4.26 -1.55
N LEU A 184 -10.89 -2.95 -1.35
CA LEU A 184 -12.06 -2.15 -1.00
C LEU A 184 -12.79 -1.67 -2.25
N LYS A 185 -14.12 -1.57 -2.15
CA LYS A 185 -14.92 -0.89 -3.17
C LYS A 185 -14.70 0.61 -3.07
N LEU A 186 -13.94 1.17 -3.99
CA LEU A 186 -13.59 2.57 -4.02
C LEU A 186 -14.41 3.31 -5.08
N HIS A 187 -14.87 4.51 -4.75
CA HIS A 187 -15.51 5.44 -5.67
C HIS A 187 -14.69 6.73 -5.67
N PHE A 188 -13.86 6.93 -6.68
CA PHE A 188 -12.85 8.01 -6.72
C PHE A 188 -13.44 9.39 -6.42
N ALA A 189 -14.63 9.69 -6.98
CA ALA A 189 -15.31 10.96 -6.71
C ALA A 189 -15.68 11.17 -5.25
N ALA A 190 -16.20 10.12 -4.60
CA ALA A 190 -16.61 10.18 -3.20
C ALA A 190 -15.42 10.36 -2.26
N LEU A 191 -14.28 9.79 -2.59
CA LEU A 191 -13.04 9.90 -1.81
C LEU A 191 -12.51 11.33 -1.71
N ARG A 192 -12.84 12.20 -2.68
CA ARG A 192 -12.33 13.57 -2.75
C ARG A 192 -10.79 13.64 -2.79
N ALA A 193 -10.13 12.58 -3.22
CA ALA A 193 -8.70 12.53 -3.41
C ALA A 193 -8.29 13.26 -4.71
N ASP A 194 -7.17 13.98 -4.67
CA ASP A 194 -6.55 14.49 -5.88
C ASP A 194 -5.61 13.44 -6.49
N ALA A 195 -5.03 12.58 -5.64
CA ALA A 195 -4.28 11.40 -6.07
C ALA A 195 -4.60 10.19 -5.18
N LEU A 196 -4.69 9.00 -5.82
CA LEU A 196 -4.89 7.70 -5.15
C LEU A 196 -3.82 6.74 -5.69
N THR A 197 -2.93 6.25 -4.83
CA THR A 197 -1.88 5.29 -5.24
C THR A 197 -2.38 3.85 -5.23
N PHE A 198 -1.70 2.96 -5.97
CA PHE A 198 -1.95 1.53 -5.95
C PHE A 198 -0.65 0.72 -6.12
N ALA A 199 -0.60 -0.47 -5.52
CA ALA A 199 0.48 -1.44 -5.65
C ALA A 199 0.01 -2.65 -6.46
N GLY A 200 0.65 -2.95 -7.59
CA GLY A 200 0.26 -4.11 -8.40
C GLY A 200 0.45 -5.44 -7.66
N HIS A 201 1.51 -5.55 -6.86
CA HIS A 201 1.93 -6.78 -6.20
C HIS A 201 1.24 -7.10 -4.85
N LYS A 202 0.36 -6.22 -4.37
CA LYS A 202 -0.40 -6.40 -3.11
C LYS A 202 -1.85 -6.80 -3.42
N THR A 203 -2.79 -6.02 -2.97
CA THR A 203 -4.24 -6.27 -3.08
C THR A 203 -4.77 -6.42 -4.52
N LEU A 204 -3.97 -6.05 -5.52
CA LEU A 204 -4.27 -6.31 -6.94
C LEU A 204 -3.81 -7.68 -7.43
N TYR A 205 -3.07 -8.46 -6.63
CA TYR A 205 -2.57 -9.81 -6.95
C TYR A 205 -1.68 -9.89 -8.21
N GLY A 206 -1.20 -8.77 -8.72
CA GLY A 206 -0.25 -8.68 -9.82
C GLY A 206 1.21 -8.89 -9.38
N PRO A 207 2.17 -8.82 -10.31
CA PRO A 207 3.59 -8.99 -10.00
C PRO A 207 4.23 -7.74 -9.37
N PHE A 208 5.46 -7.89 -8.89
CA PHE A 208 6.35 -6.75 -8.62
C PHE A 208 6.65 -5.97 -9.92
N GLY A 209 7.20 -4.76 -9.79
CA GLY A 209 7.64 -3.95 -10.92
C GLY A 209 6.54 -3.07 -11.54
N ILE A 210 5.30 -3.20 -11.08
CA ILE A 210 4.18 -2.36 -11.54
C ILE A 210 3.35 -1.82 -10.38
N ALA A 211 3.12 -0.53 -10.41
CA ALA A 211 2.29 0.26 -9.50
C ALA A 211 1.83 1.53 -10.24
N GLY A 212 1.28 2.49 -9.53
CA GLY A 212 0.92 3.78 -10.10
C GLY A 212 -0.01 4.57 -9.23
N PHE A 213 -0.65 5.55 -9.84
CA PHE A 213 -1.64 6.38 -9.16
C PHE A 213 -2.71 6.88 -10.14
N TYR A 214 -3.88 7.08 -9.60
CA TYR A 214 -4.94 7.87 -10.21
C TYR A 214 -4.66 9.33 -9.90
N LEU A 215 -4.66 10.18 -10.90
CA LEU A 215 -4.53 11.63 -10.75
C LEU A 215 -5.81 12.28 -11.25
N LYS A 216 -6.45 13.07 -10.38
CA LYS A 216 -7.68 13.79 -10.70
C LYS A 216 -7.49 14.70 -11.92
N ASN A 217 -8.46 14.70 -12.81
CA ASN A 217 -8.45 15.57 -13.99
C ASN A 217 -8.34 17.05 -13.59
N GLY A 218 -7.49 17.79 -14.31
CA GLY A 218 -7.21 19.18 -14.01
C GLY A 218 -6.13 19.42 -12.94
N VAL A 219 -5.66 18.38 -12.27
CA VAL A 219 -4.47 18.46 -11.41
C VAL A 219 -3.23 18.37 -12.29
N ASP A 220 -2.31 19.29 -12.10
CA ASP A 220 -1.00 19.26 -12.76
C ASP A 220 0.12 19.06 -11.73
N LEU A 221 1.13 18.28 -12.10
CA LEU A 221 2.31 18.01 -11.30
C LEU A 221 3.57 18.39 -12.09
N ASN A 222 4.55 18.97 -11.40
CA ASN A 222 5.87 19.16 -11.98
C ASN A 222 6.54 17.81 -12.28
N ILE A 223 7.42 17.80 -13.27
CA ILE A 223 8.13 16.60 -13.70
C ILE A 223 9.24 16.28 -12.70
N LEU A 224 9.22 15.09 -12.13
CA LEU A 224 10.30 14.58 -11.27
C LEU A 224 11.39 13.89 -12.10
N LEU A 225 10.97 13.08 -13.08
CA LEU A 225 11.85 12.29 -13.93
C LEU A 225 11.64 12.68 -15.38
N SER A 226 12.71 13.05 -16.06
CA SER A 226 12.70 13.38 -17.49
C SER A 226 13.41 12.30 -18.28
N GLY A 227 12.91 11.97 -19.48
CA GLY A 227 13.54 10.95 -20.34
C GLY A 227 12.70 10.61 -21.55
N GLY A 228 13.10 9.58 -22.27
CA GLY A 228 12.37 9.16 -23.47
C GLY A 228 10.98 8.63 -23.15
N THR A 229 9.96 9.13 -23.83
CA THR A 229 8.55 8.74 -23.65
C THR A 229 8.00 7.86 -24.77
N GLY A 230 8.77 7.72 -25.86
CA GLY A 230 8.33 7.02 -27.08
C GLY A 230 7.49 7.87 -28.04
N SER A 231 7.23 9.13 -27.68
CA SER A 231 6.50 10.11 -28.49
C SER A 231 7.26 11.42 -28.54
N GLN A 232 6.99 12.25 -29.56
CA GLN A 232 7.56 13.59 -29.70
C GLN A 232 9.11 13.62 -29.64
N SER A 233 9.78 12.65 -30.27
CA SER A 233 11.24 12.45 -30.15
C SER A 233 12.09 13.60 -30.67
N GLU A 234 11.51 14.54 -31.44
CA GLU A 234 12.14 15.73 -31.92
C GLU A 234 12.18 16.87 -30.89
N SER A 235 11.31 16.80 -29.87
CA SER A 235 11.25 17.81 -28.82
C SER A 235 12.25 17.48 -27.71
N LEU A 236 12.93 18.47 -27.17
CA LEU A 236 13.72 18.38 -25.94
C LEU A 236 12.85 18.51 -24.68
N GLU A 237 11.59 18.92 -24.82
CA GLU A 237 10.66 19.01 -23.70
C GLU A 237 9.89 17.70 -23.54
N MET A 238 9.52 17.38 -22.30
CA MET A 238 8.60 16.29 -22.01
C MET A 238 7.20 16.60 -22.58
N PRO A 239 6.41 15.58 -22.94
CA PRO A 239 5.01 15.78 -23.33
C PRO A 239 4.25 16.58 -22.27
N ARG A 240 3.32 17.43 -22.72
CA ARG A 240 2.51 18.26 -21.80
C ARG A 240 1.29 17.53 -21.25
N THR A 241 0.89 16.43 -21.88
CA THR A 241 -0.32 15.69 -21.50
C THR A 241 0.00 14.49 -20.62
N ILE A 242 -0.80 14.27 -19.60
CA ILE A 242 -0.77 13.06 -18.77
C ILE A 242 -1.43 11.90 -19.56
N PRO A 243 -0.90 10.68 -19.49
CA PRO A 243 0.17 10.22 -18.62
C PRO A 243 1.58 10.46 -19.15
N GLY A 244 1.76 10.84 -20.42
CA GLY A 244 3.08 10.99 -21.07
C GLY A 244 4.01 11.97 -20.36
N LYS A 245 3.46 13.02 -19.75
CA LYS A 245 4.22 13.99 -18.95
C LYS A 245 4.96 13.36 -17.77
N LEU A 246 4.35 12.35 -17.15
CA LEU A 246 4.82 11.74 -15.89
C LEU A 246 5.40 10.33 -16.07
N GLU A 247 5.29 9.77 -17.29
CA GLU A 247 5.80 8.43 -17.60
C GLU A 247 6.96 8.51 -18.60
N CYS A 248 8.17 8.44 -18.11
CA CYS A 248 9.37 8.30 -18.94
C CYS A 248 9.93 6.88 -18.88
N ALA A 249 10.90 6.58 -19.74
CA ALA A 249 11.57 5.31 -19.93
C ALA A 249 10.71 4.19 -20.54
N SER A 250 11.35 3.07 -20.85
CA SER A 250 10.68 1.86 -21.30
C SER A 250 9.93 1.22 -20.14
N LYS A 251 8.69 0.81 -20.38
CA LYS A 251 7.83 0.17 -19.37
C LYS A 251 8.15 -1.32 -19.28
N ASP A 252 8.04 -1.89 -18.09
CA ASP A 252 8.05 -3.34 -17.90
C ASP A 252 6.73 -3.92 -18.41
N THR A 253 6.71 -4.29 -19.71
CA THR A 253 5.51 -4.83 -20.36
C THR A 253 5.12 -6.20 -19.83
N VAL A 254 6.07 -6.99 -19.29
CA VAL A 254 5.81 -8.30 -18.69
C VAL A 254 5.07 -8.13 -17.35
N ALA A 255 5.54 -7.20 -16.51
CA ALA A 255 4.83 -6.89 -15.26
C ALA A 255 3.44 -6.29 -15.50
N ILE A 256 3.29 -5.44 -16.53
CA ILE A 256 1.98 -4.88 -16.90
C ILE A 256 1.06 -5.99 -17.40
N CYS A 257 1.55 -6.95 -18.19
CA CYS A 257 0.78 -8.12 -18.65
C CYS A 257 0.28 -8.96 -17.46
N GLY A 258 1.15 -9.20 -16.47
CA GLY A 258 0.75 -9.89 -15.24
C GLY A 258 -0.33 -9.14 -14.45
N LEU A 259 -0.20 -7.81 -14.32
CA LEU A 259 -1.24 -6.98 -13.70
C LEU A 259 -2.54 -7.00 -14.52
N HIS A 260 -2.46 -6.96 -15.84
CA HIS A 260 -3.62 -7.06 -16.74
C HIS A 260 -4.42 -8.32 -16.47
N ALA A 261 -3.74 -9.48 -16.39
CA ALA A 261 -4.37 -10.76 -16.10
C ALA A 261 -4.96 -10.81 -14.66
N ALA A 262 -4.26 -10.23 -13.69
CA ALA A 262 -4.75 -10.12 -12.32
C ALA A 262 -6.05 -9.31 -12.23
N LEU A 263 -6.14 -8.21 -12.97
CA LEU A 263 -7.34 -7.36 -13.03
C LEU A 263 -8.55 -8.06 -13.67
N ASP A 264 -8.36 -9.04 -14.52
CA ASP A 264 -9.45 -9.89 -15.03
C ASP A 264 -9.94 -10.91 -14.00
N TRP A 265 -9.01 -11.45 -13.22
CA TRP A 265 -9.30 -12.43 -12.18
C TRP A 265 -9.99 -11.80 -10.95
N LEU A 266 -9.55 -10.62 -10.53
CA LEU A 266 -9.89 -9.98 -9.26
C LEU A 266 -11.42 -9.84 -9.01
N PRO A 267 -12.27 -9.41 -9.97
CA PRO A 267 -13.69 -9.25 -9.73
C PRO A 267 -14.42 -10.54 -9.38
N SER A 268 -13.95 -11.67 -9.88
CA SER A 268 -14.54 -13.00 -9.64
C SER A 268 -14.10 -13.65 -8.34
N ALA A 269 -12.99 -13.17 -7.75
CA ALA A 269 -12.39 -13.78 -6.57
C ALA A 269 -13.04 -13.36 -5.24
N HIS A 270 -13.80 -12.26 -5.21
CA HIS A 270 -14.40 -11.73 -3.98
C HIS A 270 -13.41 -11.62 -2.81
N THR A 271 -12.20 -11.10 -3.09
CA THR A 271 -11.06 -11.09 -2.15
C THR A 271 -11.38 -10.45 -0.82
N LEU A 272 -12.12 -9.34 -0.80
CA LEU A 272 -12.54 -8.67 0.43
C LEU A 272 -13.38 -9.57 1.35
N GLN A 273 -14.33 -10.31 0.76
CA GLN A 273 -15.19 -11.21 1.53
C GLN A 273 -14.36 -12.34 2.16
N ARG A 274 -13.47 -12.94 1.36
CA ARG A 274 -12.57 -14.01 1.84
C ARG A 274 -11.64 -13.52 2.95
N GLU A 275 -11.02 -12.36 2.78
CA GLU A 275 -10.13 -11.79 3.80
C GLU A 275 -10.88 -11.45 5.10
N LYS A 276 -12.12 -10.93 5.01
CA LYS A 276 -12.96 -10.67 6.19
C LYS A 276 -13.32 -11.96 6.94
N GLU A 277 -13.68 -13.02 6.24
CA GLU A 277 -13.99 -14.31 6.84
C GLU A 277 -12.78 -14.90 7.58
N LEU A 278 -11.59 -14.84 6.97
CA LEU A 278 -10.34 -15.31 7.57
C LEU A 278 -9.94 -14.43 8.78
N THR A 279 -10.14 -13.11 8.67
CA THR A 279 -9.85 -12.18 9.76
C THR A 279 -10.77 -12.42 10.96
N ALA A 280 -12.06 -12.57 10.74
CA ALA A 280 -13.01 -12.91 11.79
C ALA A 280 -12.67 -14.25 12.45
N TYR A 281 -12.31 -15.27 11.65
CA TYR A 281 -11.89 -16.57 12.13
C TYR A 281 -10.65 -16.49 13.04
N LEU A 282 -9.66 -15.68 12.65
CA LEU A 282 -8.45 -15.44 13.45
C LEU A 282 -8.78 -14.66 14.73
N MET A 283 -9.49 -13.54 14.61
CA MET A 283 -9.80 -12.63 15.73
C MET A 283 -10.63 -13.30 16.83
N GLU A 284 -11.56 -14.18 16.48
CA GLU A 284 -12.35 -14.97 17.43
C GLU A 284 -11.48 -15.91 18.28
N ARG A 285 -10.35 -16.39 17.73
CA ARG A 285 -9.49 -17.41 18.35
C ARG A 285 -8.24 -16.86 19.04
N LEU A 286 -7.75 -15.68 18.63
CA LEU A 286 -6.56 -15.05 19.25
C LEU A 286 -6.68 -14.90 20.77
N PRO A 287 -7.86 -14.53 21.38
CA PRO A 287 -7.99 -14.43 22.84
C PRO A 287 -7.76 -15.75 23.60
N THR A 288 -7.73 -16.88 22.90
CA THR A 288 -7.42 -18.19 23.51
C THR A 288 -5.92 -18.47 23.65
N VAL A 289 -5.08 -17.53 23.22
CA VAL A 289 -3.61 -17.62 23.35
C VAL A 289 -3.19 -16.67 24.46
N ASP A 290 -2.67 -17.20 25.56
CA ASP A 290 -2.24 -16.42 26.71
C ASP A 290 -1.02 -15.53 26.36
N GLY A 291 -0.97 -14.35 26.98
CA GLY A 291 0.16 -13.42 26.83
C GLY A 291 0.23 -12.68 25.50
N LEU A 292 -0.85 -12.69 24.69
CA LEU A 292 -0.92 -11.86 23.48
C LEU A 292 -1.40 -10.45 23.80
N THR A 293 -0.71 -9.47 23.22
CA THR A 293 -1.21 -8.10 23.05
C THR A 293 -1.57 -7.90 21.57
N LEU A 294 -2.80 -7.47 21.30
CA LEU A 294 -3.30 -7.28 19.92
C LEU A 294 -3.33 -5.80 19.54
N TYR A 295 -2.99 -5.52 18.30
CA TYR A 295 -3.04 -4.19 17.67
C TYR A 295 -3.89 -4.29 16.39
N CYS A 296 -5.14 -3.93 16.52
CA CYS A 296 -6.17 -4.06 15.50
C CYS A 296 -6.81 -2.70 15.22
N ALA A 297 -7.78 -2.68 14.30
CA ALA A 297 -8.65 -1.51 14.11
C ALA A 297 -9.48 -1.23 15.39
N PRO A 298 -9.90 0.02 15.61
CA PRO A 298 -10.75 0.40 16.74
C PRO A 298 -12.09 -0.34 16.77
N ASP A 299 -12.61 -0.70 15.61
CA ASP A 299 -13.88 -1.40 15.42
C ASP A 299 -13.75 -2.47 14.32
N GLU A 300 -14.42 -3.61 14.49
CA GLU A 300 -14.39 -4.74 13.55
C GLU A 300 -14.91 -4.37 12.16
N THR A 301 -15.84 -3.41 12.07
CA THR A 301 -16.38 -2.97 10.76
C THR A 301 -15.35 -2.25 9.91
N CYS A 302 -14.33 -1.67 10.54
CA CYS A 302 -13.21 -1.02 9.87
C CYS A 302 -11.90 -1.84 9.89
N GLN A 303 -11.99 -3.17 10.12
CA GLN A 303 -10.86 -4.09 10.09
C GLN A 303 -10.67 -4.71 8.70
N ALA A 304 -9.46 -4.64 8.17
CA ALA A 304 -9.00 -5.37 6.98
C ALA A 304 -8.19 -6.62 7.37
N GLY A 305 -7.75 -7.42 6.39
CA GLY A 305 -7.05 -8.69 6.55
C GLY A 305 -5.65 -8.65 7.18
N ILE A 306 -5.37 -7.66 8.02
CA ILE A 306 -4.07 -7.43 8.65
C ILE A 306 -4.26 -7.30 10.16
N VAL A 307 -3.54 -8.12 10.94
CA VAL A 307 -3.57 -8.11 12.40
C VAL A 307 -2.15 -8.08 12.92
N SER A 308 -1.84 -7.16 13.81
CA SER A 308 -0.55 -7.13 14.51
C SER A 308 -0.71 -7.56 15.95
N MET A 309 0.34 -8.17 16.48
CA MET A 309 0.35 -8.69 17.84
C MET A 309 1.76 -8.73 18.44
N ASN A 310 1.84 -8.87 19.74
CA ASN A 310 3.07 -9.21 20.45
C ASN A 310 2.82 -10.34 21.46
N LEU A 311 3.81 -11.19 21.67
CA LEU A 311 3.78 -12.28 22.63
C LEU A 311 4.65 -11.90 23.85
N GLU A 312 4.09 -11.99 25.04
CA GLU A 312 4.77 -11.69 26.29
C GLU A 312 6.08 -12.50 26.42
N GLY A 313 7.14 -11.82 26.87
CA GLY A 313 8.46 -12.43 27.05
C GLY A 313 9.31 -12.51 25.78
N PHE A 314 8.83 -12.05 24.61
CA PHE A 314 9.58 -12.06 23.35
C PHE A 314 9.61 -10.67 22.69
N SER A 315 10.70 -10.36 22.01
CA SER A 315 10.64 -9.31 20.97
C SER A 315 9.88 -9.84 19.75
N CYS A 316 9.33 -8.94 18.95
CA CYS A 316 8.61 -9.33 17.73
C CYS A 316 9.50 -10.14 16.76
N GLY A 317 10.79 -9.77 16.66
CA GLY A 317 11.76 -10.50 15.84
C GLY A 317 12.06 -11.91 16.35
N GLU A 318 12.22 -12.09 17.67
CA GLU A 318 12.45 -13.41 18.25
C GLU A 318 11.28 -14.36 17.99
N ALA A 319 10.05 -13.89 18.23
CA ALA A 319 8.86 -14.72 18.02
C ALA A 319 8.67 -15.06 16.52
N ALA A 320 8.86 -14.10 15.62
CA ALA A 320 8.77 -14.35 14.18
C ALA A 320 9.83 -15.36 13.70
N ALA A 321 11.05 -15.28 14.21
CA ALA A 321 12.11 -16.21 13.86
C ALA A 321 11.86 -17.63 14.37
N ILE A 322 11.23 -17.79 15.53
CA ILE A 322 10.81 -19.11 16.02
C ILE A 322 9.67 -19.65 15.13
N LEU A 323 8.70 -18.82 14.76
CA LEU A 323 7.61 -19.18 13.85
C LEU A 323 8.13 -19.71 12.52
N ASP A 324 9.13 -19.06 11.93
CA ASP A 324 9.77 -19.51 10.71
C ASP A 324 10.56 -20.79 10.94
N ALA A 325 11.54 -20.80 11.85
CA ALA A 325 12.49 -21.89 11.99
C ALA A 325 11.88 -23.20 12.51
N LYS A 326 10.89 -23.13 13.37
CA LYS A 326 10.30 -24.32 14.01
C LYS A 326 8.99 -24.76 13.38
N TYR A 327 8.20 -23.83 12.83
CA TYR A 327 6.85 -24.10 12.36
C TYR A 327 6.66 -23.84 10.86
N ASP A 328 7.69 -23.35 10.16
CA ASP A 328 7.63 -22.98 8.72
C ASP A 328 6.50 -21.96 8.43
N ILE A 329 6.30 -20.99 9.36
CA ILE A 329 5.28 -19.95 9.30
C ILE A 329 5.95 -18.61 9.03
N ALA A 330 5.72 -18.05 7.84
CA ALA A 330 6.24 -16.75 7.41
C ALA A 330 5.29 -15.61 7.85
N VAL A 331 5.74 -14.82 8.80
CA VAL A 331 5.12 -13.56 9.25
C VAL A 331 6.11 -12.41 9.15
N ARG A 332 5.66 -11.19 9.28
CA ARG A 332 6.57 -10.04 9.34
C ARG A 332 6.71 -9.51 10.76
N ALA A 333 7.93 -9.07 11.13
CA ALA A 333 8.21 -8.43 12.42
C ALA A 333 8.82 -7.04 12.23
N GLY A 334 8.68 -6.17 13.24
CA GLY A 334 9.27 -4.83 13.30
C GLY A 334 8.26 -3.71 13.13
N HIS A 335 8.73 -2.58 12.58
CA HIS A 335 7.92 -1.35 12.42
C HIS A 335 7.16 -1.26 11.09
N HIS A 336 7.22 -2.29 10.23
CA HIS A 336 6.45 -2.40 8.97
C HIS A 336 6.53 -1.17 8.06
N CYS A 337 7.63 -0.40 8.15
CA CYS A 337 7.81 0.86 7.44
C CYS A 337 6.74 1.94 7.76
N ALA A 338 6.14 1.94 8.94
CA ALA A 338 5.13 2.89 9.38
C ALA A 338 5.52 3.48 10.75
N ALA A 339 6.58 4.29 10.76
CA ALA A 339 7.27 4.70 11.99
C ALA A 339 6.40 5.48 12.99
N LEU A 340 5.40 6.24 12.53
CA LEU A 340 4.64 7.12 13.42
C LEU A 340 3.68 6.34 14.31
N ILE A 341 2.94 5.37 13.78
CA ILE A 341 1.93 4.65 14.56
C ILE A 341 2.56 3.87 15.73
N HIS A 342 3.79 3.39 15.60
CA HIS A 342 4.50 2.67 16.67
C HIS A 342 4.80 3.55 17.90
N ARG A 343 4.72 4.89 17.78
CA ARG A 343 4.79 5.81 18.93
C ARG A 343 3.53 5.75 19.81
N HIS A 344 2.43 5.27 19.23
CA HIS A 344 1.11 5.20 19.86
C HIS A 344 0.75 3.77 20.32
N LEU A 345 1.40 2.73 19.78
CA LEU A 345 1.10 1.33 20.10
C LEU A 345 1.72 0.83 21.41
N ASN A 346 2.60 1.59 22.05
CA ASN A 346 3.34 1.16 23.27
C ASN A 346 4.12 -0.15 23.08
N ASP A 347 4.56 -0.43 21.85
CA ASP A 347 5.24 -1.67 21.46
C ASP A 347 6.78 -1.61 21.54
N ALA A 348 7.33 -0.51 22.02
CA ALA A 348 8.78 -0.31 22.17
C ALA A 348 9.50 -1.44 22.92
N PRO A 349 8.95 -2.05 23.99
CA PRO A 349 9.58 -3.19 24.67
C PRO A 349 9.77 -4.41 23.78
N CYS A 350 8.86 -4.61 22.80
CA CYS A 350 8.91 -5.69 21.83
C CYS A 350 9.63 -5.32 20.53
N LYS A 351 10.12 -4.07 20.40
CA LYS A 351 10.81 -3.53 19.21
C LYS A 351 9.94 -3.54 17.95
N GLY A 352 8.65 -3.22 18.07
CA GLY A 352 7.65 -3.28 17.01
C GLY A 352 6.64 -4.41 17.23
N THR A 353 6.02 -4.87 16.18
CA THR A 353 4.97 -5.91 16.24
C THR A 353 5.26 -7.08 15.31
N ILE A 354 4.68 -8.24 15.63
CA ILE A 354 4.48 -9.35 14.69
C ILE A 354 3.23 -9.01 13.89
N ARG A 355 3.30 -9.05 12.57
CA ARG A 355 2.17 -8.81 11.69
C ARG A 355 1.78 -10.08 10.96
N VAL A 356 0.54 -10.48 11.11
CA VAL A 356 -0.12 -11.54 10.35
C VAL A 356 -1.04 -10.88 9.30
N SER A 357 -0.92 -11.27 8.06
CA SER A 357 -1.77 -10.76 6.99
C SER A 357 -2.20 -11.89 6.06
N MET A 358 -3.51 -12.14 6.05
CA MET A 358 -4.12 -13.14 5.21
C MET A 358 -4.28 -12.64 3.77
N GLY A 359 -4.36 -13.56 2.83
CA GLY A 359 -4.72 -13.31 1.45
C GLY A 359 -5.80 -14.27 0.97
N TYR A 360 -6.20 -14.13 -0.28
CA TYR A 360 -7.26 -14.96 -0.88
C TYR A 360 -6.99 -16.46 -0.75
N PHE A 361 -5.74 -16.87 -0.90
CA PHE A 361 -5.33 -18.29 -0.89
C PHE A 361 -5.02 -18.84 0.51
N THR A 362 -5.10 -18.02 1.54
CA THR A 362 -4.92 -18.48 2.93
C THR A 362 -6.07 -19.41 3.33
N GLU A 363 -5.72 -20.52 3.98
CA GLU A 363 -6.67 -21.52 4.47
C GLU A 363 -6.85 -21.42 6.00
N THR A 364 -8.02 -21.77 6.51
CA THR A 364 -8.29 -21.74 7.96
C THR A 364 -7.37 -22.65 8.75
N GLY A 365 -6.98 -23.80 8.17
CA GLY A 365 -6.00 -24.71 8.78
C GLY A 365 -4.61 -24.08 8.99
N GLU A 366 -4.21 -23.13 8.15
CA GLU A 366 -2.96 -22.38 8.34
C GLU A 366 -3.06 -21.42 9.55
N ILE A 367 -4.25 -20.86 9.77
CA ILE A 367 -4.54 -20.03 10.96
C ILE A 367 -4.52 -20.90 12.23
N ASP A 368 -5.09 -22.11 12.18
CA ASP A 368 -5.07 -23.03 13.31
C ASP A 368 -3.63 -23.42 13.69
N LEU A 369 -2.78 -23.70 12.71
CA LEU A 369 -1.36 -24.00 12.92
C LEU A 369 -0.60 -22.78 13.50
N LEU A 370 -0.90 -21.56 13.06
CA LEU A 370 -0.36 -20.34 13.68
C LEU A 370 -0.74 -20.26 15.17
N LEU A 371 -2.01 -20.48 15.50
CA LEU A 371 -2.49 -20.43 16.89
C LEU A 371 -1.84 -21.51 17.78
N GLU A 372 -1.66 -22.72 17.25
CA GLU A 372 -0.93 -23.79 17.94
C GLU A 372 0.54 -23.42 18.17
N ALA A 373 1.19 -22.86 17.15
CA ALA A 373 2.57 -22.40 17.24
C ALA A 373 2.71 -21.30 18.30
N LEU A 374 1.85 -20.29 18.32
CA LEU A 374 1.87 -19.21 19.31
C LEU A 374 1.69 -19.70 20.74
N ARG A 375 0.82 -20.70 20.98
CA ARG A 375 0.65 -21.33 22.30
C ARG A 375 1.88 -22.17 22.72
N SER A 376 2.64 -22.66 21.75
CA SER A 376 3.72 -23.64 21.96
C SER A 376 5.11 -23.01 21.99
N ILE A 377 5.29 -21.76 21.59
CA ILE A 377 6.57 -21.03 21.63
C ILE A 377 7.10 -20.96 23.06
N ARG A 378 8.41 -21.28 23.23
CA ARG A 378 9.14 -21.20 24.49
C ARG A 378 10.48 -20.49 24.28
N ARG A 379 11.00 -19.84 25.33
CA ARG A 379 12.32 -19.14 25.28
C ARG A 379 13.48 -20.07 24.88
N GLU A 380 13.38 -21.35 25.17
CA GLU A 380 14.38 -22.36 24.78
C GLU A 380 14.45 -22.58 23.27
N ASP A 381 13.37 -22.29 22.52
CA ASP A 381 13.32 -22.41 21.05
C ASP A 381 14.32 -21.46 20.36
N LEU A 382 14.69 -20.37 21.03
CA LEU A 382 15.68 -19.41 20.53
C LEU A 382 17.08 -20.01 20.33
N LYS A 383 17.41 -21.14 20.98
CA LYS A 383 18.69 -21.81 20.80
C LYS A 383 18.90 -22.35 19.37
N ASN A 384 17.80 -22.56 18.67
CA ASN A 384 17.77 -23.12 17.31
C ASN A 384 17.56 -22.06 16.23
N VAL A 385 17.55 -20.77 16.60
CA VAL A 385 17.29 -19.67 15.67
C VAL A 385 18.58 -18.89 15.41
N ASP A 386 18.84 -18.58 14.15
CA ASP A 386 19.91 -17.67 13.77
C ASP A 386 19.50 -16.21 14.05
N LEU A 387 19.82 -15.73 15.26
CA LEU A 387 19.52 -14.37 15.69
C LEU A 387 20.38 -13.32 14.96
N GLU A 388 21.50 -13.70 14.30
CA GLU A 388 22.27 -12.74 13.50
C GLU A 388 21.56 -12.35 12.22
N ALA A 389 20.79 -13.26 11.63
CA ALA A 389 19.92 -12.96 10.49
C ALA A 389 18.85 -11.92 10.82
N LEU A 390 18.50 -11.71 12.09
CA LEU A 390 17.55 -10.70 12.56
C LEU A 390 18.17 -9.30 12.73
N ARG A 391 19.51 -9.18 12.73
CA ARG A 391 20.20 -7.89 12.85
C ARG A 391 20.01 -7.11 11.55
N GLY A 392 19.07 -6.15 11.58
CA GLY A 392 18.76 -5.27 10.44
C GLY A 392 17.32 -5.37 9.93
N LEU A 393 16.50 -6.23 10.51
CA LEU A 393 15.07 -6.33 10.18
C LEU A 393 14.18 -5.33 10.97
N CYS A 394 14.75 -4.65 11.96
CA CYS A 394 14.06 -3.66 12.81
C CYS A 394 14.45 -2.23 12.47
#